data_44ed9bd7a9bca95009f344ac33747fc6
#
_entry.id   44ed9bd7a9bca95009f344ac33747fc6
#
_cell.length_a   1.000
_cell.length_b   1.000
_cell.length_c   1.000
_cell.angle_alpha   90.00
_cell.angle_beta   90.00
_cell.angle_gamma   90.00
#
_symmetry.space_group_name_H-M   'P 1'
#
loop_
_entity.id
_entity.type
_entity.pdbx_description
1 polymer ?
#
loop_
_entity_poly.entity_id
_entity_poly.type
_entity_poly.pdbx_seq_one_letter_code
_entity_poly.pdbx_strand_id
1 'polypeptide(L)'
;EHMLDLPQSPSVDDMEYGTNLVPVEDLPMPTRTTWMGYRNAEGPAGTRNLLGIVTTVQCAAGVLKVAVERIKKELLPKYPNVDGVVAVTHPYGCGVAINAPLAYIPIRAITNVIRHPNFGGEIMVVGLGCEKLTYDRVLPPEDITPENVLTLQDYAGHDAMMNAILEMADKKLQKLNKRTREELPLSDLLIGMQCGGSDAFSGISANPSAGYAADMLVRGGATVMFSEVTEVRDGVPMLAARSQDAHTRDRLAEEMKWYDKYLAEGGVGRDANPTPGNKAGGLANIVEKAMGSIAKSGTSQIVEVLSPAQKPTKHGLIYAATPASDIVCGPSQVASGIGLQVFMTGRGTPYGLDISPVIKVCSRNELKNHWFDMIDISAGDVATGEKTIADVGQQIFDMILDVASGTKQPYSDQYGFHNDMCIFNPAPIT
;
A
#
# COMPACT_ATOMS: atom_id res chain seq x y z
N GLU A 1 3.70 33.24 -16.97
CA GLU A 1 3.78 31.78 -16.76
C GLU A 1 4.61 31.19 -17.90
N HIS A 2 5.87 30.89 -17.64
CA HIS A 2 6.66 30.12 -18.59
C HIS A 2 6.25 28.65 -18.45
N MET A 3 5.30 28.20 -19.24
CA MET A 3 5.17 26.77 -19.52
C MET A 3 6.38 26.38 -20.37
N LEU A 4 7.42 25.91 -19.70
CA LEU A 4 8.47 25.19 -20.42
C LEU A 4 7.79 23.97 -21.05
N ASP A 5 7.92 23.80 -22.35
CA ASP A 5 7.48 22.58 -23.01
C ASP A 5 8.10 21.40 -22.31
N LEU A 6 7.27 20.42 -21.90
CA LEU A 6 7.80 19.23 -21.26
C LEU A 6 8.71 18.49 -22.26
N PRO A 7 9.90 18.07 -21.84
CA PRO A 7 10.74 17.24 -22.70
C PRO A 7 9.99 15.95 -23.03
N GLN A 8 10.36 15.33 -24.14
CA GLN A 8 9.86 14.00 -24.46
C GLN A 8 10.25 13.04 -23.31
N SER A 9 9.34 12.13 -22.94
CA SER A 9 9.65 11.10 -21.95
C SER A 9 10.86 10.29 -22.39
N PRO A 10 11.75 9.90 -21.47
CA PRO A 10 12.86 9.01 -21.80
C PRO A 10 12.35 7.73 -22.47
N SER A 11 13.11 7.25 -23.47
CA SER A 11 12.84 5.92 -24.04
C SER A 11 12.93 4.85 -22.96
N VAL A 12 12.07 3.87 -23.07
CA VAL A 12 12.13 2.65 -22.24
C VAL A 12 12.71 1.47 -23.01
N ASP A 13 13.07 1.68 -24.28
CA ASP A 13 13.76 0.70 -25.10
C ASP A 13 15.26 0.79 -24.82
N ASP A 14 15.91 -0.35 -24.74
CA ASP A 14 17.37 -0.50 -24.60
C ASP A 14 18.00 0.24 -23.41
N MET A 15 17.26 0.41 -22.30
CA MET A 15 17.78 1.00 -21.08
C MET A 15 18.92 0.14 -20.51
N GLU A 16 20.00 0.79 -20.09
CA GLU A 16 21.08 0.12 -19.36
C GLU A 16 20.59 -0.34 -17.97
N TYR A 17 21.09 -1.50 -17.51
CA TYR A 17 20.84 -2.02 -16.18
C TYR A 17 22.15 -2.31 -15.45
N GLY A 18 22.10 -2.39 -14.14
CA GLY A 18 23.26 -2.78 -13.32
C GLY A 18 24.41 -1.77 -13.31
N THR A 19 24.21 -0.57 -13.86
CA THR A 19 25.26 0.47 -13.93
C THR A 19 25.37 1.33 -12.68
N ASN A 20 24.37 1.25 -11.78
CA ASN A 20 24.33 1.95 -10.51
C ASN A 20 23.82 1.01 -9.40
N LEU A 21 24.54 -0.08 -9.17
CA LEU A 21 24.24 -1.03 -8.09
C LEU A 21 25.04 -0.66 -6.84
N VAL A 22 24.34 -0.46 -5.73
CA VAL A 22 24.95 -0.33 -4.41
C VAL A 22 24.93 -1.71 -3.75
N PRO A 23 26.08 -2.28 -3.36
CA PRO A 23 26.12 -3.53 -2.61
C PRO A 23 25.30 -3.42 -1.31
N VAL A 24 24.62 -4.48 -0.93
CA VAL A 24 23.76 -4.46 0.28
C VAL A 24 24.59 -4.14 1.53
N GLU A 25 25.85 -4.58 1.59
CA GLU A 25 26.79 -4.30 2.67
C GLU A 25 27.19 -2.82 2.78
N ASP A 26 27.01 -2.03 1.74
CA ASP A 26 27.33 -0.59 1.73
C ASP A 26 26.10 0.28 2.07
N LEU A 27 24.91 -0.31 2.17
CA LEU A 27 23.71 0.40 2.61
C LEU A 27 23.82 0.77 4.10
N PRO A 28 23.07 1.78 4.57
CA PRO A 28 23.04 2.17 5.97
C PRO A 28 22.67 0.99 6.89
N MET A 29 23.47 0.81 7.96
CA MET A 29 23.27 -0.28 8.91
C MET A 29 21.99 -0.05 9.74
N PRO A 30 21.08 -1.03 9.84
CA PRO A 30 19.93 -0.92 10.72
C PRO A 30 20.37 -0.94 12.20
N THR A 31 19.80 -0.05 13.00
CA THR A 31 20.06 0.01 14.46
C THR A 31 19.32 -1.06 15.24
N ARG A 32 18.29 -1.65 14.66
CA ARG A 32 17.49 -2.77 15.17
C ARG A 32 17.32 -3.80 14.06
N THR A 33 17.39 -5.09 14.42
CA THR A 33 17.31 -6.20 13.46
C THR A 33 16.06 -7.05 13.65
N THR A 34 15.28 -6.77 14.69
CA THR A 34 14.05 -7.49 15.03
C THR A 34 12.91 -6.54 15.39
N TRP A 35 11.70 -7.05 15.34
CA TRP A 35 10.47 -6.37 15.72
C TRP A 35 9.45 -7.38 16.27
N MET A 36 8.38 -6.90 16.93
CA MET A 36 7.34 -7.75 17.53
C MET A 36 6.15 -7.87 16.59
N GLY A 37 5.95 -9.02 15.94
CA GLY A 37 4.90 -9.25 14.96
C GLY A 37 4.11 -10.52 15.17
N TYR A 38 3.10 -10.72 14.34
CA TYR A 38 2.29 -11.92 14.30
C TYR A 38 2.76 -12.84 13.17
N ARG A 39 3.41 -13.95 13.53
CA ARG A 39 3.89 -14.93 12.53
C ARG A 39 2.71 -15.53 11.78
N ASN A 40 2.82 -15.61 10.46
CA ASN A 40 1.91 -16.32 9.59
C ASN A 40 2.52 -17.67 9.18
N ALA A 41 1.69 -18.61 8.74
CA ALA A 41 2.16 -19.89 8.22
C ALA A 41 2.98 -19.70 6.93
N GLU A 42 2.61 -18.71 6.11
CA GLU A 42 3.27 -18.37 4.86
C GLU A 42 3.28 -16.86 4.67
N GLY A 43 4.27 -16.35 3.90
CA GLY A 43 4.41 -14.94 3.53
C GLY A 43 4.84 -14.02 4.68
N PRO A 44 4.70 -12.71 4.51
CA PRO A 44 5.08 -11.73 5.51
C PRO A 44 4.33 -11.89 6.82
N ALA A 45 4.95 -11.50 7.94
CA ALA A 45 4.28 -11.47 9.23
C ALA A 45 3.27 -10.30 9.31
N GLY A 46 2.24 -10.48 10.13
CA GLY A 46 1.27 -9.42 10.41
C GLY A 46 1.84 -8.38 11.37
N THR A 47 1.68 -7.10 11.03
CA THR A 47 1.91 -5.97 11.96
C THR A 47 0.70 -5.75 12.87
N ARG A 48 -0.44 -6.30 12.47
CA ARG A 48 -1.71 -6.31 13.19
C ARG A 48 -2.34 -7.70 13.18
N ASN A 49 -3.28 -7.91 14.08
CA ASN A 49 -4.11 -9.11 14.16
C ASN A 49 -5.58 -8.70 13.99
N LEU A 50 -6.05 -8.63 12.75
CA LEU A 50 -7.35 -8.12 12.37
C LEU A 50 -8.27 -9.24 11.89
N LEU A 51 -9.57 -9.11 12.13
CA LEU A 51 -10.59 -9.83 11.37
C LEU A 51 -10.96 -8.99 10.14
N GLY A 52 -10.55 -9.42 8.95
CA GLY A 52 -10.99 -8.84 7.69
C GLY A 52 -12.25 -9.52 7.16
N ILE A 53 -13.32 -8.75 6.92
CA ILE A 53 -14.53 -9.23 6.29
C ILE A 53 -14.63 -8.60 4.92
N VAL A 54 -14.40 -9.40 3.87
CA VAL A 54 -14.29 -8.92 2.48
C VAL A 54 -15.59 -9.18 1.75
N THR A 55 -16.11 -8.21 1.01
CA THR A 55 -17.26 -8.44 0.13
C THR A 55 -16.83 -8.81 -1.28
N THR A 56 -17.67 -9.56 -2.00
CA THR A 56 -17.52 -9.79 -3.45
C THR A 56 -18.19 -8.71 -4.29
N VAL A 57 -19.02 -7.85 -3.66
CA VAL A 57 -19.82 -6.86 -4.40
C VAL A 57 -20.18 -5.65 -3.55
N GLN A 58 -20.17 -4.47 -4.16
CA GLN A 58 -20.52 -3.22 -3.48
C GLN A 58 -21.94 -3.23 -2.89
N CYS A 59 -22.88 -3.97 -3.46
CA CYS A 59 -24.27 -4.06 -2.94
C CYS A 59 -24.34 -4.60 -1.50
N ALA A 60 -23.38 -5.42 -1.07
CA ALA A 60 -23.27 -5.94 0.28
C ALA A 60 -22.61 -4.96 1.28
N ALA A 61 -21.96 -3.90 0.79
CA ALA A 61 -21.13 -3.01 1.62
C ALA A 61 -21.89 -2.36 2.78
N GLY A 62 -23.15 -1.94 2.57
CA GLY A 62 -23.96 -1.32 3.61
C GLY A 62 -24.25 -2.28 4.77
N VAL A 63 -24.63 -3.52 4.46
CA VAL A 63 -24.86 -4.58 5.47
C VAL A 63 -23.58 -4.87 6.22
N LEU A 64 -22.45 -4.97 5.50
CA LEU A 64 -21.18 -5.30 6.09
C LEU A 64 -20.66 -4.22 7.05
N LYS A 65 -20.80 -2.93 6.70
CA LYS A 65 -20.45 -1.81 7.59
C LYS A 65 -21.26 -1.86 8.90
N VAL A 66 -22.58 -2.13 8.83
CA VAL A 66 -23.42 -2.28 10.01
C VAL A 66 -23.00 -3.50 10.86
N ALA A 67 -22.70 -4.62 10.20
CA ALA A 67 -22.25 -5.83 10.88
C ALA A 67 -20.92 -5.60 11.62
N VAL A 68 -19.94 -4.96 10.98
CA VAL A 68 -18.64 -4.67 11.59
C VAL A 68 -18.78 -3.78 12.82
N GLU A 69 -19.62 -2.76 12.79
CA GLU A 69 -19.86 -1.92 13.97
C GLU A 69 -20.51 -2.71 15.13
N ARG A 70 -21.41 -3.62 14.82
CA ARG A 70 -21.98 -4.54 15.84
C ARG A 70 -20.90 -5.49 16.38
N ILE A 71 -20.08 -6.07 15.52
CA ILE A 71 -18.99 -6.97 15.93
C ILE A 71 -18.00 -6.24 16.84
N LYS A 72 -17.59 -5.02 16.47
CA LYS A 72 -16.72 -4.18 17.31
C LYS A 72 -17.30 -3.94 18.70
N LYS A 73 -18.59 -3.70 18.79
CA LYS A 73 -19.29 -3.39 20.06
C LYS A 73 -19.60 -4.63 20.89
N GLU A 74 -20.07 -5.72 20.25
CA GLU A 74 -20.69 -6.87 20.95
C GLU A 74 -19.72 -8.04 21.15
N LEU A 75 -18.76 -8.22 20.20
CA LEU A 75 -17.87 -9.39 20.18
C LEU A 75 -16.41 -9.03 20.49
N LEU A 76 -15.86 -8.02 19.83
CA LEU A 76 -14.43 -7.70 19.92
C LEU A 76 -13.91 -7.52 21.36
N PRO A 77 -14.65 -6.93 22.32
CA PRO A 77 -14.19 -6.82 23.70
C PRO A 77 -13.92 -8.15 24.41
N LYS A 78 -14.43 -9.28 23.89
CA LYS A 78 -14.18 -10.63 24.41
C LYS A 78 -12.84 -11.20 23.94
N TYR A 79 -12.18 -10.54 22.97
CA TYR A 79 -11.01 -11.03 22.25
C TYR A 79 -9.84 -10.04 22.31
N PRO A 80 -9.17 -9.90 23.47
CA PRO A 80 -8.19 -8.83 23.72
C PRO A 80 -6.92 -8.91 22.88
N ASN A 81 -6.62 -10.06 22.24
CA ASN A 81 -5.46 -10.20 21.35
C ASN A 81 -5.79 -9.87 19.89
N VAL A 82 -7.03 -9.46 19.59
CA VAL A 82 -7.43 -9.01 18.25
C VAL A 82 -7.45 -7.49 18.19
N ASP A 83 -6.67 -6.91 17.31
CA ASP A 83 -6.48 -5.46 17.22
C ASP A 83 -7.70 -4.73 16.62
N GLY A 84 -8.55 -5.42 15.88
CA GLY A 84 -9.73 -4.80 15.28
C GLY A 84 -10.49 -5.70 14.31
N VAL A 85 -11.58 -5.14 13.77
CA VAL A 85 -12.41 -5.76 12.72
C VAL A 85 -12.61 -4.73 11.62
N VAL A 86 -12.37 -5.12 10.37
CA VAL A 86 -12.45 -4.23 9.22
C VAL A 86 -13.41 -4.76 8.15
N ALA A 87 -14.23 -3.85 7.59
CA ALA A 87 -15.05 -4.14 6.42
C ALA A 87 -14.25 -3.79 5.15
N VAL A 88 -13.86 -4.77 4.39
CA VAL A 88 -13.19 -4.54 3.11
C VAL A 88 -14.24 -4.45 2.01
N THR A 89 -14.63 -3.23 1.69
CA THR A 89 -15.62 -2.91 0.66
C THR A 89 -14.95 -2.24 -0.54
N HIS A 90 -15.47 -2.49 -1.73
CA HIS A 90 -14.91 -2.01 -2.99
C HIS A 90 -16.00 -1.84 -4.07
N PRO A 91 -15.80 -1.00 -5.10
CA PRO A 91 -16.80 -0.75 -6.14
C PRO A 91 -16.84 -1.81 -7.26
N TYR A 92 -16.20 -2.95 -7.10
CA TYR A 92 -16.16 -4.04 -8.09
C TYR A 92 -17.21 -5.12 -7.80
N GLY A 93 -17.41 -6.05 -8.73
CA GLY A 93 -18.22 -7.28 -8.56
C GLY A 93 -19.55 -7.30 -9.30
N CYS A 94 -20.25 -6.16 -9.44
CA CYS A 94 -21.49 -6.02 -10.19
C CYS A 94 -21.31 -5.02 -11.34
N GLY A 95 -21.97 -5.26 -12.47
CA GLY A 95 -21.90 -4.35 -13.63
C GLY A 95 -20.50 -4.23 -14.24
N VAL A 96 -19.66 -5.25 -14.13
CA VAL A 96 -18.29 -5.27 -14.61
C VAL A 96 -18.09 -6.25 -15.76
N ALA A 97 -17.18 -5.94 -16.67
CA ALA A 97 -16.76 -6.84 -17.75
C ALA A 97 -15.79 -7.89 -17.17
N ILE A 98 -16.32 -8.86 -16.40
CA ILE A 98 -15.54 -9.82 -15.58
C ILE A 98 -14.55 -10.68 -16.38
N ASN A 99 -14.74 -10.83 -17.69
CA ASN A 99 -13.88 -11.59 -18.61
C ASN A 99 -13.05 -10.69 -19.55
N ALA A 100 -13.07 -9.36 -19.35
CA ALA A 100 -12.22 -8.46 -20.13
C ALA A 100 -10.73 -8.73 -19.86
N PRO A 101 -9.82 -8.48 -20.81
CA PRO A 101 -8.39 -8.79 -20.66
C PRO A 101 -7.74 -8.23 -19.39
N LEU A 102 -8.18 -7.05 -18.93
CA LEU A 102 -7.62 -6.37 -17.74
C LEU A 102 -8.39 -6.65 -16.45
N ALA A 103 -9.46 -7.44 -16.48
CA ALA A 103 -10.27 -7.79 -15.30
C ALA A 103 -9.47 -8.58 -14.25
N TYR A 104 -8.38 -9.22 -14.64
CA TYR A 104 -7.50 -9.92 -13.70
C TYR A 104 -6.88 -8.99 -12.64
N ILE A 105 -6.72 -7.70 -12.92
CA ILE A 105 -6.12 -6.73 -11.98
C ILE A 105 -7.02 -6.55 -10.74
N PRO A 106 -8.29 -6.10 -10.85
CA PRO A 106 -9.17 -6.00 -9.69
C PRO A 106 -9.47 -7.35 -9.04
N ILE A 107 -9.61 -8.44 -9.81
CA ILE A 107 -9.81 -9.79 -9.24
C ILE A 107 -8.61 -10.18 -8.38
N ARG A 108 -7.37 -10.03 -8.89
CA ARG A 108 -6.14 -10.29 -8.14
C ARG A 108 -6.05 -9.45 -6.87
N ALA A 109 -6.39 -8.16 -6.95
CA ALA A 109 -6.38 -7.28 -5.79
C ALA A 109 -7.31 -7.81 -4.68
N ILE A 110 -8.55 -8.16 -5.01
CA ILE A 110 -9.53 -8.69 -4.06
C ILE A 110 -9.08 -10.05 -3.51
N THR A 111 -8.63 -10.98 -4.38
CA THR A 111 -8.08 -12.28 -3.99
C THR A 111 -6.95 -12.13 -2.96
N ASN A 112 -6.03 -11.21 -3.21
CA ASN A 112 -4.88 -11.00 -2.34
C ASN A 112 -5.26 -10.35 -1.01
N VAL A 113 -6.22 -9.42 -1.01
CA VAL A 113 -6.70 -8.78 0.22
C VAL A 113 -7.44 -9.76 1.12
N ILE A 114 -8.22 -10.70 0.57
CA ILE A 114 -8.85 -11.77 1.35
C ILE A 114 -7.83 -12.52 2.22
N ARG A 115 -6.60 -12.64 1.74
CA ARG A 115 -5.48 -13.32 2.41
C ARG A 115 -4.37 -12.36 2.83
N HIS A 116 -4.77 -11.17 3.28
CA HIS A 116 -3.80 -10.18 3.74
C HIS A 116 -3.06 -10.68 4.99
N PRO A 117 -1.73 -10.44 5.13
CA PRO A 117 -0.95 -10.90 6.30
C PRO A 117 -1.54 -10.51 7.66
N ASN A 118 -2.17 -9.34 7.76
CA ASN A 118 -2.79 -8.86 8.99
C ASN A 118 -4.09 -9.60 9.37
N PHE A 119 -4.62 -10.47 8.51
CA PHE A 119 -5.81 -11.30 8.81
C PHE A 119 -5.47 -12.69 9.37
N GLY A 120 -4.19 -12.99 9.55
CA GLY A 120 -3.74 -14.19 10.25
C GLY A 120 -4.16 -15.52 9.63
N GLY A 121 -4.45 -15.54 8.32
CA GLY A 121 -4.92 -16.72 7.59
C GLY A 121 -6.43 -16.99 7.72
N GLU A 122 -7.16 -16.19 8.51
CA GLU A 122 -8.62 -16.35 8.60
C GLU A 122 -9.31 -15.70 7.39
N ILE A 123 -10.14 -16.48 6.71
CA ILE A 123 -10.90 -16.05 5.53
C ILE A 123 -12.37 -15.82 5.95
N MET A 124 -12.88 -14.63 5.66
CA MET A 124 -14.32 -14.33 5.81
C MET A 124 -14.79 -13.48 4.62
N VAL A 125 -15.55 -14.08 3.72
CA VAL A 125 -16.06 -13.45 2.51
C VAL A 125 -17.58 -13.44 2.52
N VAL A 126 -18.15 -12.24 2.31
CA VAL A 126 -19.61 -12.04 2.28
C VAL A 126 -20.02 -11.58 0.88
N GLY A 127 -20.77 -12.44 0.20
CA GLY A 127 -21.36 -12.15 -1.12
C GLY A 127 -22.85 -11.82 -1.02
N LEU A 128 -23.40 -11.28 -2.10
CA LEU A 128 -24.84 -11.04 -2.22
C LEU A 128 -25.58 -12.26 -2.74
N GLY A 129 -25.08 -12.89 -3.85
CA GLY A 129 -25.65 -14.06 -4.51
C GLY A 129 -26.04 -13.87 -5.97
N CYS A 130 -25.93 -12.62 -6.52
CA CYS A 130 -26.22 -12.34 -7.93
C CYS A 130 -25.10 -11.56 -8.65
N GLU A 131 -23.95 -11.39 -8.00
CA GLU A 131 -22.80 -10.72 -8.57
C GLU A 131 -22.07 -11.55 -9.63
N LYS A 132 -21.30 -10.86 -10.49
CA LYS A 132 -20.42 -11.52 -11.46
C LYS A 132 -19.13 -12.01 -10.86
N LEU A 133 -18.69 -11.42 -9.74
CA LEU A 133 -17.49 -11.82 -9.00
C LEU A 133 -17.89 -12.92 -8.01
N THR A 134 -18.09 -14.12 -8.47
CA THR A 134 -18.41 -15.30 -7.67
C THR A 134 -17.21 -15.77 -6.86
N TYR A 135 -17.46 -16.58 -5.79
CA TYR A 135 -16.41 -17.02 -4.88
C TYR A 135 -15.26 -17.76 -5.56
N ASP A 136 -15.55 -18.58 -6.57
CA ASP A 136 -14.57 -19.34 -7.35
C ASP A 136 -13.60 -18.48 -8.17
N ARG A 137 -13.90 -17.18 -8.31
CA ARG A 137 -12.97 -16.24 -8.96
C ARG A 137 -11.95 -15.62 -8.00
N VAL A 138 -12.18 -15.71 -6.70
CA VAL A 138 -11.34 -15.08 -5.67
C VAL A 138 -10.84 -16.06 -4.61
N LEU A 139 -11.40 -17.27 -4.56
CA LEU A 139 -11.00 -18.33 -3.65
C LEU A 139 -10.79 -19.65 -4.42
N PRO A 140 -9.82 -20.46 -4.04
CA PRO A 140 -9.72 -21.82 -4.54
C PRO A 140 -10.85 -22.69 -3.94
N PRO A 141 -11.22 -23.81 -4.61
CA PRO A 141 -12.37 -24.63 -4.20
C PRO A 141 -12.36 -25.09 -2.73
N GLU A 142 -11.19 -25.39 -2.18
CA GLU A 142 -10.99 -25.86 -0.82
C GLU A 142 -11.34 -24.80 0.25
N ASP A 143 -11.29 -23.51 -0.11
CA ASP A 143 -11.64 -22.41 0.79
C ASP A 143 -13.10 -21.95 0.66
N ILE A 144 -13.84 -22.43 -0.35
CA ILE A 144 -15.26 -22.14 -0.53
C ILE A 144 -16.07 -23.07 0.39
N THR A 145 -16.10 -22.75 1.66
CA THR A 145 -16.76 -23.53 2.69
C THR A 145 -17.74 -22.67 3.50
N PRO A 146 -18.76 -23.26 4.15
CA PRO A 146 -19.67 -22.50 5.02
C PRO A 146 -18.98 -21.79 6.19
N GLU A 147 -17.72 -22.13 6.49
CA GLU A 147 -16.92 -21.44 7.52
C GLU A 147 -16.27 -20.16 6.99
N ASN A 148 -16.08 -20.03 5.67
CA ASN A 148 -15.34 -18.95 5.05
C ASN A 148 -16.19 -18.02 4.19
N VAL A 149 -17.33 -18.51 3.65
CA VAL A 149 -18.18 -17.73 2.76
C VAL A 149 -19.62 -17.69 3.25
N LEU A 150 -20.29 -16.54 3.04
CA LEU A 150 -21.68 -16.32 3.40
C LEU A 150 -22.37 -15.53 2.29
N THR A 151 -23.53 -16.05 1.83
CA THR A 151 -24.33 -15.42 0.78
C THR A 151 -25.56 -14.76 1.39
N LEU A 152 -25.70 -13.44 1.27
CA LEU A 152 -26.76 -12.69 1.95
C LEU A 152 -28.17 -13.11 1.53
N GLN A 153 -28.36 -13.45 0.24
CA GLN A 153 -29.67 -13.86 -0.30
C GLN A 153 -30.19 -15.21 0.24
N ASP A 154 -29.35 -15.99 0.91
CA ASP A 154 -29.76 -17.27 1.50
C ASP A 154 -30.49 -17.09 2.85
N TYR A 155 -30.53 -15.88 3.41
CA TYR A 155 -31.10 -15.60 4.73
C TYR A 155 -32.43 -14.86 4.66
N ALA A 156 -33.35 -15.27 5.52
CA ALA A 156 -34.70 -14.70 5.63
C ALA A 156 -34.70 -13.39 6.45
N GLY A 157 -34.44 -12.26 5.76
CA GLY A 157 -34.53 -10.94 6.35
C GLY A 157 -33.27 -10.51 7.12
N HIS A 158 -33.32 -9.29 7.64
CA HIS A 158 -32.17 -8.60 8.27
C HIS A 158 -31.59 -9.36 9.47
N ASP A 159 -32.45 -9.82 10.40
CA ASP A 159 -31.97 -10.40 11.65
C ASP A 159 -31.26 -11.76 11.44
N ALA A 160 -31.81 -12.61 10.57
CA ALA A 160 -31.18 -13.88 10.24
C ALA A 160 -29.81 -13.68 9.54
N MET A 161 -29.76 -12.78 8.59
CA MET A 161 -28.53 -12.40 7.89
C MET A 161 -27.48 -11.87 8.87
N MET A 162 -27.87 -10.92 9.73
CA MET A 162 -26.97 -10.31 10.69
C MET A 162 -26.44 -11.30 11.72
N ASN A 163 -27.30 -12.18 12.24
CA ASN A 163 -26.90 -13.21 13.18
C ASN A 163 -25.92 -14.21 12.58
N ALA A 164 -26.09 -14.58 11.31
CA ALA A 164 -25.16 -15.46 10.61
C ALA A 164 -23.77 -14.81 10.44
N ILE A 165 -23.71 -13.50 10.10
CA ILE A 165 -22.45 -12.77 10.01
C ILE A 165 -21.75 -12.72 11.38
N LEU A 166 -22.49 -12.41 12.46
CA LEU A 166 -21.94 -12.33 13.81
C LEU A 166 -21.44 -13.70 14.29
N GLU A 167 -22.18 -14.78 14.04
CA GLU A 167 -21.76 -16.12 14.41
C GLU A 167 -20.47 -16.56 13.70
N MET A 168 -20.36 -16.29 12.39
CA MET A 168 -19.14 -16.56 11.63
C MET A 168 -17.97 -15.74 12.17
N ALA A 169 -18.18 -14.43 12.42
CA ALA A 169 -17.16 -13.54 12.97
C ALA A 169 -16.68 -14.00 14.34
N ASP A 170 -17.59 -14.44 15.22
CA ASP A 170 -17.25 -14.93 16.57
C ASP A 170 -16.30 -16.13 16.52
N LYS A 171 -16.57 -17.10 15.62
CA LYS A 171 -15.69 -18.26 15.39
C LYS A 171 -14.30 -17.85 14.90
N LYS A 172 -14.22 -16.86 14.01
CA LYS A 172 -12.95 -16.34 13.50
C LYS A 172 -12.17 -15.56 14.57
N LEU A 173 -12.85 -14.72 15.34
CA LEU A 173 -12.26 -13.99 16.47
C LEU A 173 -11.68 -14.92 17.53
N GLN A 174 -12.35 -16.05 17.84
CA GLN A 174 -11.81 -17.08 18.75
C GLN A 174 -10.47 -17.63 18.26
N LYS A 175 -10.32 -17.85 16.96
CA LYS A 175 -9.05 -18.34 16.38
C LYS A 175 -7.98 -17.26 16.43
N LEU A 176 -8.29 -16.05 15.97
CA LEU A 176 -7.36 -14.91 15.98
C LEU A 176 -6.90 -14.54 17.39
N ASN A 177 -7.75 -14.66 18.40
CA ASN A 177 -7.41 -14.36 19.79
C ASN A 177 -6.34 -15.29 20.41
N LYS A 178 -6.03 -16.40 19.76
CA LYS A 178 -4.94 -17.31 20.18
C LYS A 178 -3.55 -16.83 19.73
N ARG A 179 -3.51 -15.86 18.81
CA ARG A 179 -2.27 -15.32 18.28
C ARG A 179 -1.68 -14.30 19.26
N THR A 180 -0.37 -14.32 19.38
CA THR A 180 0.41 -13.37 20.18
C THR A 180 1.55 -12.82 19.34
N ARG A 181 2.02 -11.62 19.67
CA ARG A 181 3.23 -11.06 19.06
C ARG A 181 4.45 -11.84 19.55
N GLU A 182 5.37 -12.09 18.64
CA GLU A 182 6.67 -12.70 18.92
C GLU A 182 7.79 -11.90 18.26
N GLU A 183 9.01 -12.08 18.70
CA GLU A 183 10.17 -11.44 18.08
C GLU A 183 10.46 -12.05 16.72
N LEU A 184 10.50 -11.22 15.68
CA LEU A 184 10.66 -11.59 14.28
C LEU A 184 11.83 -10.82 13.66
N PRO A 185 12.57 -11.41 12.71
CA PRO A 185 13.58 -10.70 11.95
C PRO A 185 12.94 -9.68 10.99
N LEU A 186 13.71 -8.67 10.56
CA LEU A 186 13.25 -7.69 9.58
C LEU A 186 12.83 -8.33 8.24
N SER A 187 13.36 -9.49 7.88
CA SER A 187 12.99 -10.21 6.66
C SER A 187 11.51 -10.60 6.57
N ASP A 188 10.82 -10.68 7.71
CA ASP A 188 9.39 -10.98 7.75
C ASP A 188 8.52 -9.72 7.58
N LEU A 189 9.12 -8.53 7.35
CA LEU A 189 8.44 -7.25 7.22
C LEU A 189 8.37 -6.80 5.75
N LEU A 190 7.18 -6.41 5.32
CA LEU A 190 6.92 -5.80 4.01
C LEU A 190 6.32 -4.40 4.20
N ILE A 191 7.03 -3.38 3.73
CA ILE A 191 6.70 -1.96 3.90
C ILE A 191 6.39 -1.32 2.55
N GLY A 192 5.33 -0.50 2.49
CA GLY A 192 5.00 0.35 1.35
C GLY A 192 5.54 1.76 1.51
N MET A 193 6.07 2.34 0.43
CA MET A 193 6.46 3.74 0.34
C MET A 193 5.59 4.44 -0.70
N GLN A 194 4.95 5.55 -0.31
CA GLN A 194 4.11 6.36 -1.18
C GLN A 194 4.28 7.84 -0.87
N CYS A 195 4.09 8.72 -1.85
CA CYS A 195 4.04 10.15 -1.60
C CYS A 195 2.81 10.78 -2.26
N GLY A 196 2.15 11.70 -1.55
CA GLY A 196 0.96 12.40 -2.03
C GLY A 196 0.88 13.81 -1.46
N GLY A 197 0.20 14.72 -2.20
CA GLY A 197 0.22 16.12 -1.84
C GLY A 197 1.63 16.72 -1.86
N SER A 198 2.49 16.28 -2.78
CA SER A 198 3.90 16.65 -2.87
C SER A 198 4.10 18.14 -3.14
N ASP A 199 5.21 18.69 -2.66
CA ASP A 199 5.66 20.07 -2.87
C ASP A 199 7.14 20.10 -3.34
N ALA A 200 7.70 21.27 -3.57
CA ALA A 200 9.09 21.44 -4.01
C ALA A 200 10.12 20.86 -3.02
N PHE A 201 9.79 20.76 -1.73
CA PHE A 201 10.66 20.23 -0.69
C PHE A 201 10.59 18.72 -0.54
N SER A 202 9.57 18.08 -1.09
CA SER A 202 9.37 16.62 -0.96
C SER A 202 10.57 15.83 -1.45
N GLY A 203 11.18 16.24 -2.57
CA GLY A 203 12.33 15.56 -3.18
C GLY A 203 13.68 15.84 -2.52
N ILE A 204 13.76 16.81 -1.59
CA ILE A 204 15.03 17.18 -0.92
C ILE A 204 15.03 16.87 0.58
N SER A 205 13.88 16.59 1.18
CA SER A 205 13.75 16.33 2.62
C SER A 205 13.03 15.01 2.92
N ALA A 206 11.69 14.95 2.77
CA ALA A 206 10.89 13.80 3.18
C ALA A 206 11.21 12.53 2.39
N ASN A 207 11.23 12.61 1.05
CA ASN A 207 11.47 11.45 0.20
C ASN A 207 12.88 10.87 0.38
N PRO A 208 13.97 11.65 0.36
CA PRO A 208 15.30 11.11 0.64
C PRO A 208 15.44 10.52 2.03
N SER A 209 14.82 11.12 3.06
CA SER A 209 14.83 10.56 4.42
C SER A 209 14.09 9.23 4.50
N ALA A 210 12.94 9.11 3.82
CA ALA A 210 12.23 7.83 3.70
C ALA A 210 13.07 6.81 2.92
N GLY A 211 13.79 7.25 1.87
CA GLY A 211 14.72 6.42 1.11
C GLY A 211 15.87 5.89 1.95
N TYR A 212 16.42 6.70 2.85
CA TYR A 212 17.44 6.25 3.79
C TYR A 212 16.91 5.16 4.74
N ALA A 213 15.69 5.33 5.26
CA ALA A 213 15.03 4.30 6.07
C ALA A 213 14.74 3.03 5.25
N ALA A 214 14.38 3.17 3.96
CA ALA A 214 14.20 2.05 3.04
C ALA A 214 15.49 1.25 2.87
N ASP A 215 16.63 1.93 2.70
CA ASP A 215 17.93 1.29 2.57
C ASP A 215 18.33 0.54 3.85
N MET A 216 18.06 1.10 5.04
CA MET A 216 18.26 0.41 6.32
C MET A 216 17.41 -0.86 6.44
N LEU A 217 16.14 -0.80 6.00
CA LEU A 217 15.23 -1.96 6.01
C LEU A 217 15.73 -3.05 5.06
N VAL A 218 16.10 -2.67 3.82
CA VAL A 218 16.66 -3.61 2.83
C VAL A 218 17.95 -4.25 3.32
N ARG A 219 18.85 -3.47 3.95
CA ARG A 219 20.07 -3.98 4.59
C ARG A 219 19.76 -5.02 5.68
N GLY A 220 18.68 -4.80 6.41
CA GLY A 220 18.20 -5.73 7.45
C GLY A 220 17.45 -6.96 6.90
N GLY A 221 17.28 -7.06 5.59
CA GLY A 221 16.60 -8.17 4.92
C GLY A 221 15.09 -7.96 4.68
N ALA A 222 14.52 -6.82 5.07
CA ALA A 222 13.11 -6.51 4.83
C ALA A 222 12.80 -6.31 3.34
N THR A 223 11.52 -6.38 3.01
CA THR A 223 11.03 -6.02 1.68
C THR A 223 10.42 -4.62 1.73
N VAL A 224 10.87 -3.75 0.83
CA VAL A 224 10.36 -2.39 0.68
C VAL A 224 9.79 -2.23 -0.71
N MET A 225 8.54 -1.78 -0.79
CA MET A 225 7.81 -1.57 -2.04
C MET A 225 7.59 -0.07 -2.28
N PHE A 226 7.98 0.43 -3.44
CA PHE A 226 7.59 1.75 -3.92
C PHE A 226 6.83 1.65 -5.24
N SER A 227 6.09 2.70 -5.60
CA SER A 227 5.07 2.61 -6.67
C SER A 227 4.94 3.93 -7.44
N GLU A 228 3.79 4.10 -8.15
CA GLU A 228 3.36 5.35 -8.78
C GLU A 228 4.02 5.62 -10.13
N VAL A 229 3.54 4.93 -11.20
CA VAL A 229 4.16 4.95 -12.54
C VAL A 229 4.38 6.37 -13.05
N THR A 230 3.36 7.24 -13.04
CA THR A 230 3.46 8.61 -13.55
C THR A 230 4.54 9.40 -12.80
N GLU A 231 4.72 9.14 -11.51
CA GLU A 231 5.66 9.85 -10.63
C GLU A 231 7.10 9.29 -10.67
N VAL A 232 7.38 8.29 -11.50
CA VAL A 232 8.75 7.79 -11.74
C VAL A 232 9.09 7.74 -13.23
N ARG A 233 8.11 7.95 -14.12
CA ARG A 233 8.21 7.74 -15.56
C ARG A 233 9.35 8.51 -16.20
N ASP A 234 9.58 9.76 -15.81
CA ASP A 234 10.64 10.60 -16.37
C ASP A 234 12.03 10.24 -15.81
N GLY A 235 12.11 9.58 -14.67
CA GLY A 235 13.34 9.06 -14.07
C GLY A 235 13.57 7.57 -14.30
N VAL A 236 12.83 6.92 -15.17
CA VAL A 236 12.92 5.47 -15.39
C VAL A 236 14.32 4.98 -15.77
N PRO A 237 15.18 5.71 -16.51
CA PRO A 237 16.55 5.27 -16.74
C PRO A 237 17.37 5.13 -15.45
N MET A 238 17.11 5.96 -14.44
CA MET A 238 17.76 5.87 -13.13
C MET A 238 17.32 4.60 -12.38
N LEU A 239 16.06 4.19 -12.51
CA LEU A 239 15.57 2.94 -11.94
C LEU A 239 16.12 1.73 -12.70
N ALA A 240 16.17 1.79 -14.03
CA ALA A 240 16.78 0.75 -14.86
C ALA A 240 18.25 0.51 -14.48
N ALA A 241 19.03 1.58 -14.31
CA ALA A 241 20.43 1.51 -13.87
C ALA A 241 20.59 0.76 -12.51
N ARG A 242 19.56 0.79 -11.65
CA ARG A 242 19.51 0.08 -10.36
C ARG A 242 18.85 -1.31 -10.45
N SER A 243 18.36 -1.73 -11.62
CA SER A 243 17.81 -3.08 -11.80
C SER A 243 18.92 -4.12 -11.68
N GLN A 244 18.70 -5.15 -10.86
CA GLN A 244 19.74 -6.16 -10.57
C GLN A 244 20.14 -6.98 -11.79
N ASP A 245 19.24 -7.15 -12.76
CA ASP A 245 19.43 -7.95 -13.95
C ASP A 245 18.57 -7.47 -15.14
N ALA A 246 18.82 -8.04 -16.32
CA ALA A 246 18.09 -7.71 -17.53
C ALA A 246 16.59 -7.98 -17.42
N HIS A 247 16.19 -9.06 -16.74
CA HIS A 247 14.79 -9.40 -16.57
C HIS A 247 14.05 -8.33 -15.76
N THR A 248 14.64 -7.84 -14.68
CA THR A 248 14.07 -6.78 -13.85
C THR A 248 13.92 -5.48 -14.65
N ARG A 249 14.94 -5.10 -15.47
CA ARG A 249 14.88 -3.96 -16.38
C ARG A 249 13.78 -4.12 -17.42
N ASP A 250 13.66 -5.31 -18.05
CA ASP A 250 12.66 -5.58 -19.08
C ASP A 250 11.24 -5.50 -18.50
N ARG A 251 11.02 -6.06 -17.31
CA ARG A 251 9.75 -5.91 -16.58
C ARG A 251 9.41 -4.45 -16.28
N LEU A 252 10.41 -3.64 -15.89
CA LEU A 252 10.21 -2.20 -15.68
C LEU A 252 9.76 -1.51 -16.98
N ALA A 253 10.41 -1.81 -18.10
CA ALA A 253 10.05 -1.27 -19.40
C ALA A 253 8.64 -1.67 -19.84
N GLU A 254 8.24 -2.93 -19.63
CA GLU A 254 6.90 -3.44 -19.94
C GLU A 254 5.81 -2.70 -19.16
N GLU A 255 5.98 -2.50 -17.84
CA GLU A 255 5.00 -1.81 -17.01
C GLU A 255 4.89 -0.32 -17.40
N MET A 256 6.00 0.34 -17.76
CA MET A 256 5.98 1.71 -18.26
C MET A 256 5.23 1.83 -19.61
N LYS A 257 5.53 0.95 -20.57
CA LYS A 257 4.84 0.90 -21.87
C LYS A 257 3.34 0.64 -21.73
N TRP A 258 3.00 -0.28 -20.84
CA TRP A 258 1.61 -0.60 -20.57
C TRP A 258 0.86 0.62 -20.02
N TYR A 259 1.46 1.34 -19.08
CA TYR A 259 0.83 2.50 -18.46
C TYR A 259 0.77 3.72 -19.40
N ASP A 260 1.83 3.96 -20.20
CA ASP A 260 1.81 4.98 -21.25
C ASP A 260 0.66 4.74 -22.25
N LYS A 261 0.45 3.47 -22.65
CA LYS A 261 -0.68 3.08 -23.52
C LYS A 261 -2.02 3.31 -22.82
N TYR A 262 -2.14 2.94 -21.55
CA TYR A 262 -3.36 3.14 -20.75
C TYR A 262 -3.75 4.62 -20.69
N LEU A 263 -2.80 5.53 -20.45
CA LEU A 263 -3.04 6.97 -20.47
C LEU A 263 -3.45 7.47 -21.86
N ALA A 264 -2.75 7.03 -22.90
CA ALA A 264 -3.04 7.43 -24.29
C ALA A 264 -4.44 6.98 -24.74
N GLU A 265 -4.88 5.77 -24.38
CA GLU A 265 -6.25 5.26 -24.62
C GLU A 265 -7.29 6.09 -23.88
N GLY A 266 -6.95 6.67 -22.73
CA GLY A 266 -7.77 7.64 -21.99
C GLY A 266 -7.72 9.06 -22.55
N GLY A 267 -6.94 9.31 -23.62
CA GLY A 267 -6.79 10.63 -24.23
C GLY A 267 -6.02 11.63 -23.37
N VAL A 268 -5.16 11.15 -22.47
CA VAL A 268 -4.35 11.98 -21.55
C VAL A 268 -2.89 11.56 -21.60
N GLY A 269 -2.00 12.48 -21.17
CA GLY A 269 -0.58 12.22 -20.98
C GLY A 269 -0.18 12.32 -19.52
N ARG A 270 1.11 12.07 -19.25
CA ARG A 270 1.70 12.21 -17.91
C ARG A 270 1.65 13.63 -17.35
N ASP A 271 1.50 14.64 -18.21
CA ASP A 271 1.37 16.06 -17.91
C ASP A 271 0.06 16.43 -17.20
N ALA A 272 -0.91 15.50 -17.14
CA ALA A 272 -2.08 15.61 -16.24
C ALA A 272 -1.66 15.65 -14.74
N ASN A 273 -0.47 15.19 -14.41
CA ASN A 273 0.20 15.35 -13.13
C ASN A 273 1.41 16.33 -13.32
N PRO A 274 1.71 17.30 -12.42
CA PRO A 274 1.22 17.48 -11.06
C PRO A 274 -0.12 18.25 -10.96
N THR A 275 -0.79 18.04 -9.83
CA THR A 275 -2.06 18.72 -9.52
C THR A 275 -1.87 20.22 -9.27
N PRO A 276 -2.94 21.05 -9.35
CA PRO A 276 -2.86 22.47 -8.97
C PRO A 276 -2.29 22.68 -7.56
N GLY A 277 -2.61 21.81 -6.61
CA GLY A 277 -2.06 21.85 -5.25
C GLY A 277 -0.56 21.61 -5.19
N ASN A 278 -0.03 20.69 -5.98
CA ASN A 278 1.41 20.47 -6.10
C ASN A 278 2.13 21.69 -6.68
N LYS A 279 1.56 22.31 -7.73
CA LYS A 279 2.08 23.55 -8.33
C LYS A 279 2.07 24.71 -7.33
N ALA A 280 0.98 24.86 -6.57
CA ALA A 280 0.92 25.84 -5.47
C ALA A 280 1.94 25.56 -4.36
N GLY A 281 2.37 24.31 -4.21
CA GLY A 281 3.48 23.86 -3.34
C GLY A 281 4.88 24.08 -3.93
N GLY A 282 4.98 24.65 -5.14
CA GLY A 282 6.26 25.01 -5.78
C GLY A 282 6.77 24.03 -6.82
N LEU A 283 6.09 22.91 -7.09
CA LEU A 283 6.46 21.97 -8.16
C LEU A 283 6.14 22.55 -9.55
N ALA A 284 7.12 22.63 -10.42
CA ALA A 284 6.97 23.20 -11.74
C ALA A 284 6.24 22.25 -12.72
N ASN A 285 6.66 21.00 -12.77
CA ASN A 285 6.15 20.01 -13.73
C ASN A 285 6.34 18.57 -13.24
N ILE A 286 5.91 17.61 -14.06
CA ILE A 286 5.99 16.17 -13.72
C ILE A 286 7.43 15.64 -13.70
N VAL A 287 8.34 16.21 -14.49
CA VAL A 287 9.74 15.76 -14.49
C VAL A 287 10.39 16.05 -13.15
N GLU A 288 10.25 17.28 -12.62
CA GLU A 288 10.73 17.65 -11.29
C GLU A 288 10.10 16.75 -10.22
N LYS A 289 8.78 16.54 -10.29
CA LYS A 289 8.07 15.68 -9.35
C LYS A 289 8.59 14.24 -9.39
N ALA A 290 8.85 13.69 -10.59
CA ALA A 290 9.35 12.32 -10.74
C ALA A 290 10.76 12.17 -10.15
N MET A 291 11.65 13.13 -10.40
CA MET A 291 13.01 13.09 -9.81
C MET A 291 12.97 13.10 -8.28
N GLY A 292 12.10 13.92 -7.70
CA GLY A 292 11.90 13.94 -6.24
C GLY A 292 11.22 12.69 -5.71
N SER A 293 10.27 12.12 -6.45
CA SER A 293 9.53 10.92 -6.04
C SER A 293 10.41 9.67 -5.97
N ILE A 294 11.33 9.49 -6.93
CA ILE A 294 12.25 8.35 -6.95
C ILE A 294 13.10 8.28 -5.67
N ALA A 295 13.42 9.41 -5.06
CA ALA A 295 14.26 9.46 -3.87
C ALA A 295 13.70 8.66 -2.68
N LYS A 296 12.37 8.44 -2.60
CA LYS A 296 11.75 7.60 -1.56
C LYS A 296 12.16 6.12 -1.61
N SER A 297 12.72 5.68 -2.72
CA SER A 297 13.19 4.31 -2.90
C SER A 297 14.64 4.08 -2.44
N GLY A 298 15.31 5.10 -1.91
CA GLY A 298 16.71 5.00 -1.49
C GLY A 298 17.67 4.71 -2.63
N THR A 299 18.74 4.00 -2.32
CA THR A 299 19.85 3.65 -3.25
C THR A 299 19.93 2.16 -3.56
N SER A 300 19.18 1.32 -2.86
CA SER A 300 19.19 -0.14 -3.03
C SER A 300 18.92 -0.58 -4.46
N GLN A 301 19.46 -1.71 -4.85
CA GLN A 301 19.14 -2.35 -6.13
C GLN A 301 17.68 -2.81 -6.17
N ILE A 302 17.02 -2.64 -7.32
CA ILE A 302 15.66 -3.15 -7.56
C ILE A 302 15.75 -4.63 -7.92
N VAL A 303 15.17 -5.48 -7.09
CA VAL A 303 15.25 -6.94 -7.25
C VAL A 303 14.05 -7.53 -7.98
N GLU A 304 12.93 -6.82 -8.02
CA GLU A 304 11.69 -7.29 -8.66
C GLU A 304 10.83 -6.10 -9.10
N VAL A 305 10.09 -6.29 -10.21
CA VAL A 305 9.10 -5.34 -10.72
C VAL A 305 7.76 -6.06 -10.85
N LEU A 306 6.72 -5.48 -10.24
CA LEU A 306 5.39 -6.06 -10.12
C LEU A 306 4.35 -5.26 -10.89
N SER A 307 3.39 -5.95 -11.49
CA SER A 307 2.13 -5.36 -11.96
C SER A 307 1.24 -4.95 -10.78
N PRO A 308 0.22 -4.08 -10.97
CA PRO A 308 -0.67 -3.63 -9.89
C PRO A 308 -1.23 -4.78 -9.05
N ALA A 309 -1.13 -4.67 -7.73
CA ALA A 309 -1.62 -5.65 -6.75
C ALA A 309 -0.98 -7.06 -6.82
N GLN A 310 0.13 -7.24 -7.49
CA GLN A 310 0.88 -8.49 -7.48
C GLN A 310 1.66 -8.63 -6.17
N LYS A 311 1.71 -9.83 -5.60
CA LYS A 311 2.52 -10.12 -4.40
C LYS A 311 3.99 -10.26 -4.76
N PRO A 312 4.92 -9.76 -3.93
CA PRO A 312 6.35 -9.98 -4.10
C PRO A 312 6.73 -11.45 -3.91
N THR A 313 7.77 -11.86 -4.62
CA THR A 313 8.38 -13.18 -4.49
C THR A 313 9.82 -13.12 -4.00
N LYS A 314 10.41 -11.92 -3.98
CA LYS A 314 11.78 -11.66 -3.52
C LYS A 314 11.80 -10.70 -2.33
N HIS A 315 12.86 -10.74 -1.53
CA HIS A 315 13.16 -9.75 -0.50
C HIS A 315 14.07 -8.66 -1.07
N GLY A 316 13.95 -7.45 -0.56
CA GLY A 316 14.71 -6.28 -0.97
C GLY A 316 13.84 -5.14 -1.49
N LEU A 317 14.41 -4.27 -2.33
CA LEU A 317 13.66 -3.17 -2.92
C LEU A 317 12.88 -3.63 -4.14
N ILE A 318 11.57 -3.36 -4.15
CA ILE A 318 10.63 -3.77 -5.20
C ILE A 318 9.91 -2.54 -5.76
N TYR A 319 9.81 -2.47 -7.07
CA TYR A 319 8.94 -1.53 -7.76
C TYR A 319 7.60 -2.20 -8.11
N ALA A 320 6.48 -1.62 -7.69
CA ALA A 320 5.15 -2.10 -8.05
C ALA A 320 4.41 -1.02 -8.87
N ALA A 321 4.08 -1.34 -10.10
CA ALA A 321 3.40 -0.41 -11.00
C ALA A 321 1.97 -0.14 -10.53
N THR A 322 1.67 1.11 -10.18
CA THR A 322 0.32 1.57 -9.79
C THR A 322 0.02 2.92 -10.42
N PRO A 323 -1.25 3.31 -10.56
CA PRO A 323 -1.57 4.72 -10.74
C PRO A 323 -1.00 5.58 -9.61
N ALA A 324 -0.74 6.87 -9.90
CA ALA A 324 -0.25 7.84 -8.91
C ALA A 324 -1.38 8.52 -8.10
N SER A 325 -2.55 7.90 -8.05
CA SER A 325 -3.65 8.33 -7.19
C SER A 325 -3.50 7.70 -5.81
N ASP A 326 -3.41 8.51 -4.76
CA ASP A 326 -3.18 8.05 -3.38
C ASP A 326 -4.15 6.94 -2.97
N ILE A 327 -5.44 7.15 -3.25
CA ILE A 327 -6.51 6.20 -2.90
C ILE A 327 -6.54 4.94 -3.75
N VAL A 328 -5.73 4.82 -4.80
CA VAL A 328 -5.59 3.64 -5.65
C VAL A 328 -4.24 2.96 -5.43
N CYS A 329 -3.17 3.74 -5.29
CA CYS A 329 -1.82 3.25 -5.04
C CYS A 329 -1.76 2.48 -3.72
N GLY A 330 -2.20 3.08 -2.62
CA GLY A 330 -2.18 2.45 -1.29
C GLY A 330 -2.95 1.13 -1.23
N PRO A 331 -4.22 1.07 -1.66
CA PRO A 331 -4.95 -0.20 -1.77
C PRO A 331 -4.27 -1.25 -2.65
N SER A 332 -3.59 -0.84 -3.73
CA SER A 332 -2.81 -1.77 -4.56
C SER A 332 -1.61 -2.34 -3.81
N GLN A 333 -0.90 -1.51 -3.03
CA GLN A 333 0.18 -1.97 -2.15
C GLN A 333 -0.35 -2.88 -1.02
N VAL A 334 -1.51 -2.55 -0.41
CA VAL A 334 -2.18 -3.43 0.57
C VAL A 334 -2.48 -4.78 -0.05
N ALA A 335 -3.04 -4.81 -1.26
CA ALA A 335 -3.29 -6.05 -1.98
C ALA A 335 -2.00 -6.83 -2.29
N SER A 336 -0.86 -6.15 -2.43
CA SER A 336 0.46 -6.78 -2.53
C SER A 336 0.97 -7.31 -1.19
N GLY A 337 0.33 -6.97 -0.06
CA GLY A 337 0.60 -7.53 1.27
C GLY A 337 1.44 -6.65 2.19
N ILE A 338 1.53 -5.33 1.96
CA ILE A 338 2.27 -4.45 2.88
C ILE A 338 1.65 -4.48 4.28
N GLY A 339 2.46 -4.68 5.29
CA GLY A 339 2.04 -4.63 6.70
C GLY A 339 1.90 -3.21 7.24
N LEU A 340 2.58 -2.23 6.62
CA LEU A 340 2.63 -0.83 7.02
C LEU A 340 3.02 0.03 5.82
N GLN A 341 2.55 1.29 5.80
CA GLN A 341 2.92 2.26 4.77
C GLN A 341 3.56 3.51 5.39
N VAL A 342 4.62 4.02 4.72
CA VAL A 342 5.16 5.36 4.97
C VAL A 342 4.67 6.29 3.86
N PHE A 343 3.98 7.35 4.26
CA PHE A 343 3.35 8.30 3.34
C PHE A 343 3.97 9.70 3.49
N MET A 344 4.73 10.10 2.49
CA MET A 344 5.37 11.43 2.47
C MET A 344 4.42 12.47 1.90
N THR A 345 4.36 13.65 2.52
CA THR A 345 3.49 14.75 2.07
C THR A 345 4.11 16.13 2.28
N GLY A 346 3.94 17.01 1.32
CA GLY A 346 4.36 18.42 1.42
C GLY A 346 3.24 19.36 1.78
N ARG A 347 2.03 19.07 1.27
CA ARG A 347 0.83 19.91 1.45
C ARG A 347 -0.07 19.46 2.60
N GLY A 348 0.14 18.21 3.07
CA GLY A 348 -0.71 17.56 4.03
C GLY A 348 -1.84 16.75 3.37
N THR A 349 -1.99 15.50 3.79
CA THR A 349 -3.06 14.61 3.36
C THR A 349 -3.55 13.80 4.55
N PRO A 350 -4.84 13.84 4.91
CA PRO A 350 -5.39 13.07 6.04
C PRO A 350 -5.65 11.60 5.64
N TYR A 351 -4.79 11.05 4.80
CA TYR A 351 -4.91 9.71 4.25
C TYR A 351 -4.55 8.64 5.28
N GLY A 352 -5.28 7.53 5.27
CA GLY A 352 -5.03 6.34 6.07
C GLY A 352 -5.66 5.10 5.45
N LEU A 353 -5.25 3.93 5.93
CA LEU A 353 -5.70 2.60 5.47
C LEU A 353 -6.19 1.78 6.66
N ASP A 354 -7.34 1.12 6.52
CA ASP A 354 -7.92 0.29 7.58
C ASP A 354 -7.09 -0.95 7.91
N ILE A 355 -6.44 -1.52 6.90
CA ILE A 355 -5.76 -2.81 7.01
C ILE A 355 -4.31 -2.64 7.49
N SER A 356 -3.64 -1.59 7.03
CA SER A 356 -2.21 -1.36 7.28
C SER A 356 -1.99 0.04 7.83
N PRO A 357 -1.26 0.22 8.96
CA PRO A 357 -0.97 1.54 9.52
C PRO A 357 -0.28 2.46 8.51
N VAL A 358 -0.55 3.76 8.57
CA VAL A 358 0.07 4.77 7.71
C VAL A 358 0.81 5.80 8.54
N ILE A 359 2.15 5.81 8.46
CA ILE A 359 3.01 6.82 9.07
C ILE A 359 3.13 8.00 8.10
N LYS A 360 2.81 9.21 8.54
CA LYS A 360 2.91 10.44 7.73
C LYS A 360 4.19 11.21 8.04
N VAL A 361 4.95 11.48 6.97
CA VAL A 361 6.19 12.26 7.03
C VAL A 361 6.03 13.52 6.19
N CYS A 362 6.17 14.71 6.80
CA CYS A 362 6.08 15.94 6.04
C CYS A 362 7.45 16.49 5.61
N SER A 363 7.45 17.26 4.52
CA SER A 363 8.64 17.86 3.92
C SER A 363 9.10 19.15 4.61
N ARG A 364 8.22 19.83 5.36
CA ARG A 364 8.46 21.14 5.96
C ARG A 364 7.91 21.26 7.37
N ASN A 365 8.61 22.02 8.22
CA ASN A 365 8.21 22.24 9.61
C ASN A 365 6.90 23.05 9.73
N GLU A 366 6.60 23.93 8.78
CA GLU A 366 5.35 24.70 8.78
C GLU A 366 4.12 23.78 8.73
N LEU A 367 4.19 22.70 7.93
CA LEU A 367 3.10 21.73 7.88
C LEU A 367 2.99 20.96 9.21
N LYS A 368 4.09 20.53 9.81
CA LYS A 368 4.08 19.89 11.13
C LYS A 368 3.51 20.81 12.21
N ASN A 369 3.86 22.09 12.19
CA ASN A 369 3.35 23.06 13.14
C ASN A 369 1.85 23.33 12.96
N HIS A 370 1.36 23.30 11.71
CA HIS A 370 -0.04 23.51 11.38
C HIS A 370 -0.90 22.28 11.65
N TRP A 371 -0.37 21.08 11.32
CA TRP A 371 -1.02 19.79 11.53
C TRP A 371 -0.23 18.94 12.56
N PHE A 372 -0.02 19.54 13.74
CA PHE A 372 0.84 18.99 14.79
C PHE A 372 0.39 17.61 15.30
N ASP A 373 -0.90 17.31 15.19
CA ASP A 373 -1.56 16.06 15.60
C ASP A 373 -2.03 15.19 14.43
N MET A 374 -1.59 15.49 13.20
CA MET A 374 -1.92 14.69 11.99
C MET A 374 -0.68 14.22 11.23
N ILE A 375 0.48 14.79 11.53
CA ILE A 375 1.77 14.44 10.95
C ILE A 375 2.63 13.76 12.01
N ASP A 376 3.13 12.57 11.74
CA ASP A 376 3.91 11.80 12.69
C ASP A 376 5.35 12.31 12.79
N ILE A 377 6.02 12.55 11.64
CA ILE A 377 7.42 12.99 11.57
C ILE A 377 7.56 14.20 10.65
N SER A 378 8.38 15.18 11.04
CA SER A 378 8.81 16.26 10.14
C SER A 378 10.21 16.00 9.60
N ALA A 379 10.37 16.08 8.29
CA ALA A 379 11.66 16.17 7.62
C ALA A 379 12.08 17.62 7.31
N GLY A 380 11.34 18.61 7.81
CA GLY A 380 11.62 20.02 7.59
C GLY A 380 13.00 20.47 8.08
N ASP A 381 13.51 19.87 9.15
CA ASP A 381 14.85 20.14 9.68
C ASP A 381 15.98 19.80 8.69
N VAL A 382 15.73 18.89 7.74
CA VAL A 382 16.66 18.63 6.62
C VAL A 382 16.71 19.82 5.68
N ALA A 383 15.55 20.40 5.37
CA ALA A 383 15.46 21.56 4.48
C ALA A 383 16.06 22.83 5.12
N THR A 384 16.05 22.95 6.44
CA THR A 384 16.68 24.07 7.19
C THR A 384 18.16 23.82 7.53
N GLY A 385 18.66 22.60 7.31
CA GLY A 385 20.03 22.21 7.62
C GLY A 385 20.29 21.91 9.11
N GLU A 386 19.26 21.78 9.92
CA GLU A 386 19.36 21.44 11.36
C GLU A 386 19.58 19.95 11.57
N LYS A 387 19.12 19.11 10.65
CA LYS A 387 19.33 17.66 10.63
C LYS A 387 19.80 17.19 9.27
N THR A 388 20.43 16.03 9.25
CA THR A 388 20.77 15.33 8.00
C THR A 388 19.62 14.41 7.56
N ILE A 389 19.67 13.98 6.29
CA ILE A 389 18.80 12.92 5.76
C ILE A 389 18.90 11.65 6.61
N ALA A 390 20.11 11.31 7.08
CA ALA A 390 20.35 10.15 7.91
C ALA A 390 19.65 10.27 9.28
N ASP A 391 19.70 11.44 9.92
CA ASP A 391 19.04 11.66 11.22
C ASP A 391 17.51 11.45 11.14
N VAL A 392 16.87 12.02 10.11
CA VAL A 392 15.43 11.86 9.91
C VAL A 392 15.10 10.47 9.39
N GLY A 393 15.93 9.90 8.53
CA GLY A 393 15.81 8.51 8.06
C GLY A 393 15.83 7.51 9.21
N GLN A 394 16.73 7.71 10.18
CA GLN A 394 16.75 6.90 11.42
C GLN A 394 15.45 7.05 12.24
N GLN A 395 14.90 8.27 12.36
CA GLN A 395 13.63 8.49 13.05
C GLN A 395 12.47 7.76 12.34
N ILE A 396 12.45 7.78 10.99
CA ILE A 396 11.45 7.05 10.20
C ILE A 396 11.61 5.54 10.41
N PHE A 397 12.83 5.02 10.37
CA PHE A 397 13.12 3.60 10.59
C PHE A 397 12.64 3.14 11.99
N ASP A 398 12.96 3.90 13.03
CA ASP A 398 12.53 3.58 14.40
C ASP A 398 11.00 3.62 14.53
N MET A 399 10.35 4.63 13.94
CA MET A 399 8.88 4.73 13.92
C MET A 399 8.24 3.56 13.18
N ILE A 400 8.81 3.11 12.06
CA ILE A 400 8.33 1.91 11.33
C ILE A 400 8.32 0.70 12.26
N LEU A 401 9.42 0.43 12.96
CA LEU A 401 9.53 -0.73 13.83
C LEU A 401 8.65 -0.62 15.08
N ASP A 402 8.50 0.58 15.63
CA ASP A 402 7.61 0.82 16.78
C ASP A 402 6.12 0.64 16.40
N VAL A 403 5.71 1.15 15.24
CA VAL A 403 4.33 0.97 14.74
C VAL A 403 4.09 -0.48 14.35
N ALA A 404 5.01 -1.12 13.64
CA ALA A 404 4.90 -2.53 13.29
C ALA A 404 4.80 -3.42 14.54
N SER A 405 5.54 -3.08 15.60
CA SER A 405 5.52 -3.79 16.88
C SER A 405 4.30 -3.46 17.77
N GLY A 406 3.48 -2.49 17.37
CA GLY A 406 2.29 -2.06 18.12
C GLY A 406 2.62 -1.23 19.38
N THR A 407 3.86 -0.75 19.55
CA THR A 407 4.27 0.12 20.65
C THR A 407 3.96 1.59 20.43
N LYS A 408 3.75 1.97 19.15
CA LYS A 408 3.25 3.28 18.74
C LYS A 408 2.08 3.14 17.78
N GLN A 409 1.22 4.14 17.78
CA GLN A 409 0.09 4.25 16.88
C GLN A 409 0.19 5.57 16.11
N PRO A 410 0.21 5.55 14.75
CA PRO A 410 0.23 6.78 13.96
C PRO A 410 -1.07 7.55 14.11
N TYR A 411 -1.04 8.86 13.88
CA TYR A 411 -2.23 9.70 14.04
C TYR A 411 -3.40 9.28 13.15
N SER A 412 -3.15 8.77 11.94
CA SER A 412 -4.21 8.23 11.08
C SER A 412 -5.05 7.16 11.77
N ASP A 413 -4.40 6.29 12.55
CA ASP A 413 -5.08 5.21 13.28
C ASP A 413 -5.73 5.74 14.56
N GLN A 414 -5.08 6.67 15.26
CA GLN A 414 -5.64 7.27 16.48
C GLN A 414 -6.98 7.96 16.23
N TYR A 415 -7.12 8.59 15.06
CA TYR A 415 -8.35 9.29 14.66
C TYR A 415 -9.27 8.46 13.75
N GLY A 416 -8.85 7.28 13.32
CA GLY A 416 -9.60 6.44 12.39
C GLY A 416 -9.75 7.07 10.99
N PHE A 417 -8.74 7.78 10.52
CA PHE A 417 -8.73 8.37 9.18
C PHE A 417 -8.43 7.29 8.14
N HIS A 418 -9.43 6.47 7.86
CA HIS A 418 -9.31 5.35 6.94
C HIS A 418 -10.13 5.60 5.68
N ASN A 419 -9.45 5.56 4.55
CA ASN A 419 -10.09 5.68 3.24
C ASN A 419 -10.70 4.34 2.80
N ASP A 420 -11.84 4.40 2.12
CA ASP A 420 -12.43 3.23 1.46
C ASP A 420 -11.44 2.63 0.45
N MET A 421 -11.48 1.31 0.28
CA MET A 421 -10.60 0.60 -0.62
C MET A 421 -10.98 0.79 -2.08
N CYS A 422 -10.26 1.65 -2.78
CA CYS A 422 -10.46 1.92 -4.20
C CYS A 422 -9.61 0.94 -5.03
N ILE A 423 -10.23 -0.12 -5.52
CA ILE A 423 -9.58 -1.12 -6.37
C ILE A 423 -9.34 -0.55 -7.77
N PHE A 424 -8.10 -0.65 -8.26
CA PHE A 424 -7.77 -0.28 -9.64
C PHE A 424 -8.46 -1.22 -10.62
N ASN A 425 -9.39 -0.66 -11.40
CA ASN A 425 -10.13 -1.39 -12.44
C ASN A 425 -9.98 -0.70 -13.79
N PRO A 426 -9.03 -1.11 -14.64
CA PRO A 426 -8.87 -0.59 -16.00
C PRO A 426 -9.84 -1.25 -17.00
N ALA A 427 -10.59 -2.28 -16.60
CA ALA A 427 -11.56 -2.95 -17.46
C ALA A 427 -12.89 -2.18 -17.52
N PRO A 428 -13.65 -2.26 -18.65
CA PRO A 428 -14.92 -1.58 -18.80
C PRO A 428 -15.97 -2.00 -17.76
N ILE A 429 -16.84 -1.06 -17.42
CA ILE A 429 -18.08 -1.32 -16.68
C ILE A 429 -19.19 -1.55 -17.70
N THR A 430 -20.09 -2.51 -17.43
CA THR A 430 -21.20 -2.89 -18.33
C THR A 430 -22.57 -2.60 -17.71
#